data_e52fc19c1daf9e6cc7c8bce0c7b1a24a
#
_entry.id   e52fc19c1daf9e6cc7c8bce0c7b1a24a
#
_cell.length_a   1.000
_cell.length_b   1.000
_cell.length_c   1.000
_cell.angle_alpha   90.00
_cell.angle_beta   90.00
_cell.angle_gamma   90.00
#
_symmetry.space_group_name_H-M   'P 1'
#
loop_
_entity.id
_entity.type
_entity.pdbx_description
1 polymer ?
#
loop_
_entity_poly.entity_id
_entity_poly.type
_entity_poly.pdbx_seq_one_letter_code
_entity_poly.pdbx_strand_id
1 'polypeptide(L)'
;LFNWLGAQIEGWVCVDVFAGTGVLGLECASRGAHKVHLFETQSLLCENISSVLRKFHATQVQLQQTDGVHALTQMAPASVDLVLIDPPFELDLWMSALRASVGALNAQGLIYLESPKPWHDEALMSLGLEVRKSMKAGAVHAHLIQKKSLP
;
A
#
# COMPACT_ATOMS: atom_id res chain seq x y z
N LEU A 1 -10.41 1.40 5.10
CA LEU A 1 -9.56 0.23 4.90
C LEU A 1 -9.65 -0.75 6.07
N PHE A 2 -9.38 -0.26 7.26
CA PHE A 2 -9.23 -1.17 8.41
C PHE A 2 -10.55 -1.82 8.83
N ASN A 3 -11.68 -1.18 8.55
CA ASN A 3 -12.99 -1.81 8.70
C ASN A 3 -13.18 -2.99 7.74
N TRP A 4 -12.57 -2.93 6.56
CA TRP A 4 -12.66 -4.01 5.57
C TRP A 4 -11.78 -5.22 5.93
N LEU A 5 -10.64 -4.97 6.58
CA LEU A 5 -9.64 -6.01 6.85
C LEU A 5 -9.76 -6.62 8.24
N GLY A 6 -10.28 -5.86 9.23
CA GLY A 6 -10.42 -6.34 10.59
C GLY A 6 -9.09 -6.80 11.19
N ALA A 7 -9.07 -8.01 11.75
CA ALA A 7 -7.90 -8.60 12.39
C ALA A 7 -6.97 -9.33 11.41
N GLN A 8 -7.27 -9.32 10.11
CA GLN A 8 -6.48 -10.10 9.12
C GLN A 8 -5.04 -9.62 8.97
N ILE A 9 -4.77 -8.36 9.35
CA ILE A 9 -3.44 -7.74 9.18
C ILE A 9 -2.37 -8.40 10.07
N GLU A 10 -2.75 -9.09 11.11
CA GLU A 10 -1.80 -9.73 12.00
C GLU A 10 -0.91 -10.70 11.23
N GLY A 11 0.41 -10.52 11.38
CA GLY A 11 1.41 -11.36 10.72
C GLY A 11 1.73 -10.97 9.28
N TRP A 12 1.06 -9.97 8.72
CA TRP A 12 1.25 -9.59 7.31
C TRP A 12 2.52 -8.78 7.08
N VAL A 13 3.01 -8.86 5.84
CA VAL A 13 4.01 -7.94 5.30
C VAL A 13 3.27 -6.87 4.49
N CYS A 14 3.40 -5.62 4.91
CA CYS A 14 2.72 -4.48 4.31
C CYS A 14 3.73 -3.51 3.70
N VAL A 15 3.36 -2.90 2.58
CA VAL A 15 4.19 -1.88 1.91
C VAL A 15 3.34 -0.64 1.68
N ASP A 16 3.82 0.51 2.16
CA ASP A 16 3.23 1.82 1.88
C ASP A 16 4.11 2.50 0.83
N VAL A 17 3.63 2.57 -0.41
CA VAL A 17 4.40 3.06 -1.55
C VAL A 17 4.64 4.56 -1.49
N PHE A 18 3.71 5.31 -0.91
CA PHE A 18 3.75 6.77 -0.76
C PHE A 18 3.45 7.11 0.69
N ALA A 19 4.40 6.90 1.57
CA ALA A 19 4.13 6.89 3.00
C ALA A 19 3.62 8.23 3.56
N GLY A 20 4.10 9.35 3.03
CA GLY A 20 3.67 10.67 3.51
C GLY A 20 3.96 10.86 4.98
N THR A 21 2.90 10.98 5.79
CA THR A 21 3.03 11.06 7.26
C THR A 21 3.23 9.70 7.92
N GLY A 22 3.05 8.61 7.18
CA GLY A 22 3.19 7.25 7.69
C GLY A 22 1.94 6.69 8.36
N VAL A 23 0.82 7.40 8.33
CA VAL A 23 -0.39 7.02 9.09
C VAL A 23 -0.90 5.63 8.71
N LEU A 24 -1.04 5.33 7.43
CA LEU A 24 -1.58 4.04 6.99
C LEU A 24 -0.67 2.87 7.37
N GLY A 25 0.62 2.99 7.08
CA GLY A 25 1.59 1.94 7.42
C GLY A 25 1.74 1.75 8.92
N LEU A 26 1.75 2.84 9.69
CA LEU A 26 1.83 2.77 11.14
C LEU A 26 0.60 2.12 11.75
N GLU A 27 -0.57 2.35 11.17
CA GLU A 27 -1.80 1.65 11.60
C GLU A 27 -1.70 0.14 11.34
N CYS A 28 -1.13 -0.27 10.20
CA CYS A 28 -0.87 -1.68 9.96
C CYS A 28 0.02 -2.29 11.03
N ALA A 29 1.09 -1.58 11.42
CA ALA A 29 1.99 -2.04 12.48
C ALA A 29 1.25 -2.19 13.82
N SER A 30 0.41 -1.21 14.15
CA SER A 30 -0.37 -1.22 15.39
C SER A 30 -1.38 -2.37 15.43
N ARG A 31 -1.82 -2.85 14.28
CA ARG A 31 -2.74 -3.99 14.17
C ARG A 31 -2.04 -5.34 14.03
N GLY A 32 -0.75 -5.38 14.28
CA GLY A 32 -0.01 -6.63 14.37
C GLY A 32 0.69 -7.08 13.10
N ALA A 33 0.86 -6.22 12.10
CA ALA A 33 1.65 -6.57 10.93
C ALA A 33 3.04 -7.04 11.36
N HIS A 34 3.52 -8.09 10.72
CA HIS A 34 4.85 -8.63 11.00
C HIS A 34 5.95 -7.66 10.56
N LYS A 35 5.77 -7.07 9.39
CA LYS A 35 6.72 -6.13 8.82
C LYS A 35 6.00 -5.08 7.98
N VAL A 36 6.41 -3.82 8.13
CA VAL A 36 5.85 -2.70 7.36
C VAL A 36 7.01 -1.96 6.70
N HIS A 37 6.95 -1.83 5.38
CA HIS A 37 7.88 -1.02 4.61
C HIS A 37 7.22 0.30 4.28
N LEU A 38 7.86 1.41 4.66
CA LEU A 38 7.43 2.76 4.32
C LEU A 38 8.42 3.36 3.32
N PHE A 39 7.95 3.76 2.17
CA PHE A 39 8.76 4.44 1.16
C PHE A 39 8.30 5.89 1.03
N GLU A 40 9.22 6.82 1.13
CA GLU A 40 8.95 8.25 1.05
C GLU A 40 10.13 8.97 0.42
N THR A 41 9.89 9.92 -0.49
CA THR A 41 10.97 10.65 -1.16
C THR A 41 11.39 11.92 -0.41
N GLN A 42 10.47 12.52 0.35
CA GLN A 42 10.73 13.81 0.99
C GLN A 42 11.46 13.65 2.32
N SER A 43 12.63 14.28 2.40
CA SER A 43 13.51 14.22 3.56
C SER A 43 12.81 14.63 4.87
N LEU A 44 12.04 15.72 4.83
CA LEU A 44 11.35 16.21 6.03
C LEU A 44 10.32 15.22 6.54
N LEU A 45 9.56 14.61 5.63
CA LEU A 45 8.57 13.58 6.00
C LEU A 45 9.26 12.35 6.57
N CYS A 46 10.39 11.94 6.00
CA CYS A 46 11.18 10.84 6.53
C CYS A 46 11.70 11.12 7.93
N GLU A 47 12.16 12.34 8.19
CA GLU A 47 12.61 12.74 9.54
C GLU A 47 11.48 12.64 10.55
N ASN A 48 10.29 13.13 10.18
CA ASN A 48 9.11 13.07 11.05
C ASN A 48 8.71 11.62 11.34
N ILE A 49 8.67 10.75 10.33
CA ILE A 49 8.37 9.33 10.51
C ILE A 49 9.43 8.68 11.41
N SER A 50 10.71 8.92 11.15
CA SER A 50 11.81 8.36 11.97
C SER A 50 11.67 8.71 13.43
N SER A 51 11.27 9.95 13.73
CA SER A 51 11.04 10.40 15.09
C SER A 51 9.93 9.61 15.78
N VAL A 52 8.82 9.36 15.06
CA VAL A 52 7.70 8.56 15.57
C VAL A 52 8.14 7.11 15.82
N LEU A 53 8.88 6.52 14.88
CA LEU A 53 9.34 5.13 15.01
C LEU A 53 10.24 4.95 16.24
N ARG A 54 11.13 5.90 16.51
CA ARG A 54 11.98 5.88 17.70
C ARG A 54 11.16 6.01 18.98
N LYS A 55 10.20 6.94 18.99
CA LYS A 55 9.36 7.20 20.16
C LYS A 55 8.56 5.98 20.59
N PHE A 56 8.02 5.23 19.62
CA PHE A 56 7.17 4.08 19.88
C PHE A 56 7.89 2.73 19.77
N HIS A 57 9.21 2.74 19.56
CA HIS A 57 9.99 1.51 19.40
C HIS A 57 9.42 0.55 18.36
N ALA A 58 8.96 1.12 17.24
CA ALA A 58 8.30 0.34 16.18
C ALA A 58 9.32 -0.40 15.31
N THR A 59 9.93 -1.44 15.85
CA THR A 59 11.05 -2.16 15.22
C THR A 59 10.64 -2.96 13.99
N GLN A 60 9.37 -3.29 13.84
CA GLN A 60 8.85 -3.99 12.65
C GLN A 60 8.67 -3.06 11.45
N VAL A 61 8.77 -1.74 11.63
CA VAL A 61 8.60 -0.76 10.55
C VAL A 61 9.97 -0.35 10.02
N GLN A 62 10.15 -0.48 8.70
CA GLN A 62 11.35 -0.04 8.00
C GLN A 62 11.01 1.13 7.09
N LEU A 63 11.62 2.27 7.37
CA LEU A 63 11.51 3.47 6.54
C LEU A 63 12.70 3.56 5.61
N GLN A 64 12.43 3.84 4.34
CA GLN A 64 13.47 4.08 3.34
C GLN A 64 13.13 5.34 2.55
N GLN A 65 14.05 6.27 2.48
CA GLN A 65 13.90 7.47 1.65
C GLN A 65 14.23 7.11 0.21
N THR A 66 13.20 6.84 -0.58
CA THR A 66 13.36 6.37 -1.96
C THR A 66 12.06 6.53 -2.74
N ASP A 67 12.14 6.36 -4.06
CA ASP A 67 10.97 6.21 -4.91
C ASP A 67 10.30 4.86 -4.60
N GLY A 68 9.10 4.92 -4.06
CA GLY A 68 8.37 3.72 -3.61
C GLY A 68 7.98 2.78 -4.74
N VAL A 69 7.65 3.31 -5.92
CA VAL A 69 7.31 2.48 -7.08
C VAL A 69 8.51 1.66 -7.50
N HIS A 70 9.68 2.30 -7.59
CA HIS A 70 10.92 1.60 -7.93
C HIS A 70 11.28 0.56 -6.86
N ALA A 71 11.22 0.95 -5.58
CA ALA A 71 11.53 0.06 -4.47
C ALA A 71 10.62 -1.18 -4.49
N LEU A 72 9.35 -1.00 -4.78
CA LEU A 72 8.40 -2.11 -4.87
C LEU A 72 8.78 -3.12 -5.97
N THR A 73 9.29 -2.64 -7.10
CA THR A 73 9.76 -3.54 -8.17
C THR A 73 10.97 -4.39 -7.77
N GLN A 74 11.72 -3.95 -6.76
CA GLN A 74 12.91 -4.67 -6.28
C GLN A 74 12.60 -5.66 -5.16
N MET A 75 11.38 -5.71 -4.69
CA MET A 75 10.99 -6.66 -3.65
C MET A 75 10.88 -8.08 -4.19
N ALA A 76 11.10 -9.06 -3.32
CA ALA A 76 11.01 -10.46 -3.71
C ALA A 76 9.62 -10.80 -4.26
N PRO A 77 9.51 -11.65 -5.29
CA PRO A 77 8.21 -12.05 -5.82
C PRO A 77 7.32 -12.68 -4.75
N ALA A 78 6.04 -12.35 -4.80
CA ALA A 78 5.01 -12.93 -3.93
C ALA A 78 5.32 -12.82 -2.42
N SER A 79 5.99 -11.74 -2.01
CA SER A 79 6.44 -11.54 -0.62
C SER A 79 5.56 -10.58 0.19
N VAL A 80 4.59 -9.92 -0.45
CA VAL A 80 3.80 -8.86 0.17
C VAL A 80 2.34 -9.27 0.29
N ASP A 81 1.74 -9.04 1.45
CA ASP A 81 0.33 -9.31 1.71
C ASP A 81 -0.57 -8.11 1.44
N LEU A 82 -0.09 -6.90 1.67
CA LEU A 82 -0.85 -5.67 1.48
C LEU A 82 0.04 -4.57 0.91
N VAL A 83 -0.40 -3.98 -0.20
CA VAL A 83 0.23 -2.79 -0.78
C VAL A 83 -0.73 -1.61 -0.62
N LEU A 84 -0.24 -0.51 -0.06
CA LEU A 84 -1.01 0.72 0.12
C LEU A 84 -0.57 1.73 -0.94
N ILE A 85 -1.52 2.20 -1.75
CA ILE A 85 -1.28 3.14 -2.84
C ILE A 85 -2.15 4.39 -2.64
N ASP A 86 -1.55 5.44 -2.10
CA ASP A 86 -2.20 6.72 -1.85
C ASP A 86 -1.27 7.86 -2.26
N PRO A 87 -1.02 8.03 -3.59
CA PRO A 87 -0.09 9.04 -4.07
C PRO A 87 -0.66 10.45 -4.01
N PRO A 88 0.21 11.49 -4.08
CA PRO A 88 -0.28 12.84 -4.32
C PRO A 88 -1.12 12.86 -5.60
N PHE A 89 -2.33 13.44 -5.55
CA PHE A 89 -3.30 13.35 -6.64
C PHE A 89 -2.86 14.10 -7.90
N GLU A 90 -2.02 15.09 -7.78
CA GLU A 90 -1.46 15.83 -8.90
C GLU A 90 -0.42 15.05 -9.70
N LEU A 91 0.12 13.96 -9.13
CA LEU A 91 1.05 13.07 -9.81
C LEU A 91 0.29 11.81 -10.23
N ASP A 92 0.17 11.56 -11.51
CA ASP A 92 -0.57 10.40 -12.04
C ASP A 92 0.28 9.13 -11.90
N LEU A 93 0.36 8.59 -10.68
CA LEU A 93 1.24 7.45 -10.35
C LEU A 93 0.49 6.13 -10.11
N TRP A 94 -0.83 6.10 -10.27
CA TRP A 94 -1.62 4.90 -9.93
C TRP A 94 -1.27 3.69 -10.78
N MET A 95 -1.22 3.84 -12.10
CA MET A 95 -0.98 2.70 -12.98
C MET A 95 0.43 2.12 -12.78
N SER A 96 1.45 2.97 -12.62
CA SER A 96 2.82 2.49 -12.39
C SER A 96 2.94 1.78 -11.04
N ALA A 97 2.27 2.28 -10.01
CA ALA A 97 2.24 1.62 -8.70
C ALA A 97 1.50 0.29 -8.75
N LEU A 98 0.37 0.22 -9.47
CA LEU A 98 -0.36 -1.04 -9.65
C LEU A 98 0.49 -2.09 -10.37
N ARG A 99 1.17 -1.70 -11.46
CA ARG A 99 2.06 -2.62 -12.18
C ARG A 99 3.19 -3.13 -11.28
N ALA A 100 3.80 -2.24 -10.52
CA ALA A 100 4.87 -2.63 -9.59
C ALA A 100 4.37 -3.58 -8.51
N SER A 101 3.11 -3.46 -8.12
CA SER A 101 2.51 -4.30 -7.08
C SER A 101 2.34 -5.75 -7.50
N VAL A 102 2.05 -6.01 -8.77
CA VAL A 102 1.64 -7.35 -9.24
C VAL A 102 2.70 -8.40 -8.93
N GLY A 103 3.98 -8.09 -9.18
CA GLY A 103 5.06 -9.04 -8.94
C GLY A 103 5.35 -9.29 -7.46
N ALA A 104 5.27 -8.24 -6.64
CA ALA A 104 5.56 -8.33 -5.22
C ALA A 104 4.42 -8.97 -4.42
N LEU A 105 3.19 -8.82 -4.89
CA LEU A 105 2.00 -9.27 -4.18
C LEU A 105 1.86 -10.79 -4.25
N ASN A 106 1.61 -11.44 -3.09
CA ASN A 106 1.33 -12.86 -3.09
C ASN A 106 -0.06 -13.14 -3.68
N ALA A 107 -0.37 -14.43 -3.93
CA ALA A 107 -1.61 -14.81 -4.64
C ALA A 107 -2.89 -14.35 -3.94
N GLN A 108 -2.86 -14.23 -2.62
CA GLN A 108 -4.00 -13.79 -1.81
C GLN A 108 -3.85 -12.36 -1.30
N GLY A 109 -2.81 -11.68 -1.75
CA GLY A 109 -2.51 -10.33 -1.34
C GLY A 109 -3.53 -9.32 -1.83
N LEU A 110 -3.55 -8.18 -1.16
CA LEU A 110 -4.51 -7.10 -1.41
C LEU A 110 -3.77 -5.80 -1.69
N ILE A 111 -4.41 -4.96 -2.50
CA ILE A 111 -3.97 -3.59 -2.75
C ILE A 111 -5.07 -2.66 -2.25
N TYR A 112 -4.70 -1.69 -1.42
CA TYR A 112 -5.58 -0.58 -1.06
C TYR A 112 -5.17 0.64 -1.88
N LEU A 113 -6.12 1.24 -2.60
CA LEU A 113 -5.83 2.36 -3.49
C LEU A 113 -6.84 3.48 -3.27
N GLU A 114 -6.33 4.70 -3.03
CA GLU A 114 -7.12 5.92 -2.98
C GLU A 114 -6.85 6.77 -4.22
N SER A 115 -7.91 7.29 -4.83
CA SER A 115 -7.80 8.12 -6.02
C SER A 115 -8.97 9.11 -6.12
N PRO A 116 -8.82 10.20 -6.92
CA PRO A 116 -9.92 11.14 -7.15
C PRO A 116 -10.98 10.60 -8.10
N LYS A 117 -10.72 9.49 -8.76
CA LYS A 117 -11.63 8.84 -9.70
C LYS A 117 -11.84 7.39 -9.33
N PRO A 118 -13.01 6.81 -9.61
CA PRO A 118 -13.20 5.37 -9.38
C PRO A 118 -12.38 4.55 -10.37
N TRP A 119 -11.88 3.42 -9.90
CA TRP A 119 -11.22 2.40 -10.71
C TRP A 119 -12.18 1.23 -10.89
N HIS A 120 -12.24 0.69 -12.10
CA HIS A 120 -13.11 -0.41 -12.46
C HIS A 120 -12.29 -1.58 -13.01
N ASP A 121 -12.88 -2.76 -13.03
CA ASP A 121 -12.21 -3.98 -13.46
C ASP A 121 -11.66 -3.89 -14.89
N GLU A 122 -12.30 -3.14 -15.77
CA GLU A 122 -11.82 -2.96 -17.14
C GLU A 122 -10.39 -2.37 -17.18
N ALA A 123 -10.12 -1.37 -16.36
CA ALA A 123 -8.80 -0.73 -16.31
C ALA A 123 -7.75 -1.65 -15.68
N LEU A 124 -8.16 -2.61 -14.86
CA LEU A 124 -7.28 -3.50 -14.12
C LEU A 124 -7.06 -4.85 -14.83
N MET A 125 -7.87 -5.14 -15.84
CA MET A 125 -7.88 -6.45 -16.50
C MET A 125 -6.53 -6.85 -17.06
N SER A 126 -5.81 -5.90 -17.68
CA SER A 126 -4.50 -6.16 -18.28
C SER A 126 -3.44 -6.55 -17.24
N LEU A 127 -3.68 -6.22 -15.98
CA LEU A 127 -2.78 -6.54 -14.87
C LEU A 127 -3.19 -7.80 -14.12
N GLY A 128 -4.30 -8.43 -14.52
CA GLY A 128 -4.82 -9.59 -13.81
C GLY A 128 -5.41 -9.24 -12.44
N LEU A 129 -5.88 -8.01 -12.28
CA LEU A 129 -6.44 -7.50 -11.03
C LEU A 129 -7.93 -7.22 -11.18
N GLU A 130 -8.65 -7.24 -10.06
CA GLU A 130 -10.06 -6.89 -9.98
C GLU A 130 -10.38 -6.14 -8.68
N VAL A 131 -11.41 -5.30 -8.70
CA VAL A 131 -11.88 -4.59 -7.52
C VAL A 131 -12.72 -5.54 -6.68
N ARG A 132 -12.34 -5.71 -5.41
CA ARG A 132 -13.08 -6.51 -4.44
C ARG A 132 -14.11 -5.67 -3.69
N LYS A 133 -13.73 -4.46 -3.28
CA LYS A 133 -14.60 -3.51 -2.57
C LYS A 133 -14.23 -2.10 -2.99
N SER A 134 -15.20 -1.21 -2.98
CA SER A 134 -14.96 0.21 -3.21
C SER A 134 -15.92 1.05 -2.39
N MET A 135 -15.49 2.27 -2.06
CA MET A 135 -16.37 3.25 -1.44
C MET A 135 -15.92 4.66 -1.81
N LYS A 136 -16.85 5.60 -1.75
CA LYS A 136 -16.57 7.02 -1.96
C LYS A 136 -16.76 7.77 -0.65
N ALA A 137 -15.77 8.56 -0.28
CA ALA A 137 -15.83 9.44 0.88
C ALA A 137 -15.41 10.85 0.43
N GLY A 138 -16.38 11.77 0.31
CA GLY A 138 -16.13 13.08 -0.25
C GLY A 138 -15.67 12.99 -1.70
N ALA A 139 -14.50 13.55 -1.99
CA ALA A 139 -13.90 13.54 -3.34
C ALA A 139 -12.95 12.35 -3.55
N VAL A 140 -12.83 11.45 -2.56
CA VAL A 140 -11.88 10.34 -2.58
C VAL A 140 -12.60 9.02 -2.83
N HIS A 141 -12.09 8.23 -3.77
CA HIS A 141 -12.55 6.88 -4.03
C HIS A 141 -11.52 5.90 -3.47
N ALA A 142 -11.95 5.05 -2.55
CA ALA A 142 -11.12 4.02 -1.93
C ALA A 142 -11.47 2.65 -2.52
N HIS A 143 -10.45 1.84 -2.77
CA HIS A 143 -10.61 0.54 -3.42
C HIS A 143 -9.80 -0.52 -2.68
N LEU A 144 -10.37 -1.71 -2.55
CA LEU A 144 -9.64 -2.90 -2.19
C LEU A 144 -9.58 -3.79 -3.44
N ILE A 145 -8.36 -4.05 -3.89
CA ILE A 145 -8.08 -4.73 -5.16
C ILE A 145 -7.36 -6.04 -4.87
N GLN A 146 -7.66 -7.06 -5.66
CA GLN A 146 -7.04 -8.38 -5.51
C GLN A 146 -6.65 -8.94 -6.88
N LYS A 147 -5.81 -9.97 -6.88
CA LYS A 147 -5.53 -10.72 -8.09
C LYS A 147 -6.79 -11.47 -8.50
N LYS A 148 -7.09 -11.42 -9.79
CA LYS A 148 -8.22 -12.14 -10.34
C LYS A 148 -7.96 -13.64 -10.24
N SER A 149 -8.94 -14.39 -9.75
CA SER A 149 -8.85 -15.84 -9.68
C SER A 149 -8.80 -16.43 -11.10
N LEU A 150 -7.94 -17.42 -11.30
CA LEU A 150 -7.92 -18.18 -12.55
C LEU A 150 -9.19 -19.01 -12.63
N PRO A 151 -9.78 -19.14 -13.84
CA PRO A 151 -10.99 -19.96 -14.02
C PRO A 151 -10.72 -21.44 -13.84
#